data_16c0854daa2153192323f806957d12b4
#
_entry.id   16c0854daa2153192323f806957d12b4
#
_cell.length_a   1.000
_cell.length_b   1.000
_cell.length_c   1.000
_cell.angle_alpha   90.00
_cell.angle_beta   90.00
_cell.angle_gamma   90.00
#
_symmetry.space_group_name_H-M   'P 1'
#
loop_
_entity.id
_entity.type
_entity.pdbx_description
1 polymer ?
#
loop_
_entity_poly.entity_id
_entity_poly.type
_entity_poly.pdbx_seq_one_letter_code
_entity_poly.pdbx_strand_id
1 'polypeptide(L)'
;MIWAWAALLYLPACSSEAPYPTEHGQITYFQERHTQYQHLGLEPGDIVLVGDDVIDRGIWNRFYGSSQVKNRGIALEGTACTAYRLPELMASKPGKLFLCTGLYDLKLQKSATETAAAILAMIEQAHEISPKTALYVMSITPDPKLKAIGPEWVDSAYVVNSYLEQAQTNGTFTFLNTTQVLADPKTRILKEDYTFDGSRINGAGYAALTRFLAPAVGLEPKNRPDAISNKDYLKQYPDMFGHYYSRVSMFNTLPLPEDAIVMLGNSLTNNCWWEEWTDNEKVVNYGINGDTVEGVLMRLDSLIAAAPSKIFLLISTNNFINDANATPQQVWETYRKILIRLRTSIPQTELYVISTLPQHPMSPYHEGRNPKAVAINELLIEYAPIYGFTYLDLASELTDPEGNLDEAYTVDGIHLLPEAYVLWNKMIRPYLR
;
A
#
# COMPACT_ATOMS: atom_id res chain seq x y z
N MET A 1 -9.94 25.47 -6.95
CA MET A 1 -9.61 24.82 -8.23
C MET A 1 -9.86 23.33 -8.03
N ILE A 2 -10.76 22.77 -8.81
CA ILE A 2 -11.25 21.39 -8.69
C ILE A 2 -10.15 20.49 -9.25
N TRP A 3 -9.56 19.63 -8.42
CA TRP A 3 -8.59 18.63 -8.82
C TRP A 3 -9.32 17.54 -9.61
N ALA A 4 -9.26 17.62 -10.94
CA ALA A 4 -9.66 16.55 -11.81
C ALA A 4 -8.55 15.48 -11.78
N TRP A 5 -8.79 14.36 -11.13
CA TRP A 5 -8.06 13.13 -11.39
C TRP A 5 -8.42 12.69 -12.80
N ALA A 6 -7.55 13.02 -13.74
CA ALA A 6 -7.64 12.51 -15.09
C ALA A 6 -7.61 10.98 -15.03
N ALA A 7 -8.64 10.37 -15.58
CA ALA A 7 -8.60 8.98 -15.96
C ALA A 7 -7.37 8.78 -16.82
N LEU A 8 -6.43 7.93 -16.37
CA LEU A 8 -5.30 7.50 -17.18
C LEU A 8 -5.84 6.88 -18.45
N LEU A 9 -5.71 7.60 -19.55
CA LEU A 9 -6.01 7.12 -20.89
C LEU A 9 -5.08 5.95 -21.19
N TYR A 10 -5.68 4.83 -21.53
CA TYR A 10 -5.04 3.68 -22.12
C TYR A 10 -4.12 4.11 -23.28
N LEU A 11 -2.82 3.93 -23.13
CA LEU A 11 -1.92 3.77 -24.27
C LEU A 11 -1.72 2.27 -24.47
N PRO A 12 -1.94 1.72 -25.68
CA PRO A 12 -1.69 0.32 -25.92
C PRO A 12 -0.19 0.04 -25.82
N ALA A 13 0.21 -0.74 -24.83
CA ALA A 13 1.53 -1.32 -24.79
C ALA A 13 1.71 -2.26 -26.01
N CYS A 14 2.87 -2.18 -26.65
CA CYS A 14 3.28 -3.04 -27.75
C CYS A 14 3.02 -4.52 -27.45
N SER A 15 2.36 -5.20 -28.38
CA SER A 15 1.96 -6.59 -28.34
C SER A 15 3.15 -7.55 -28.28
N SER A 16 3.46 -8.05 -27.13
CA SER A 16 3.86 -9.44 -26.88
C SER A 16 2.89 -9.95 -25.82
N GLU A 17 2.41 -11.19 -25.94
CA GLU A 17 1.44 -11.77 -25.01
C GLU A 17 1.81 -11.44 -23.57
N ALA A 18 1.02 -10.55 -22.94
CA ALA A 18 1.29 -10.13 -21.58
C ALA A 18 1.14 -11.38 -20.69
N PRO A 19 2.15 -11.75 -19.90
CA PRO A 19 2.09 -12.94 -19.07
C PRO A 19 1.06 -12.82 -17.93
N TYR A 20 0.40 -11.67 -17.82
CA TYR A 20 -0.53 -11.31 -16.75
C TYR A 20 -1.97 -11.16 -17.25
N PRO A 21 -2.98 -11.43 -16.40
CA PRO A 21 -4.37 -11.20 -16.77
C PRO A 21 -4.62 -9.74 -17.13
N THR A 22 -5.20 -9.50 -18.30
CA THR A 22 -5.48 -8.14 -18.83
C THR A 22 -6.62 -7.42 -18.11
N GLU A 23 -7.34 -8.11 -17.24
CA GLU A 23 -8.50 -7.57 -16.51
C GLU A 23 -8.13 -6.70 -15.31
N HIS A 24 -6.84 -6.53 -15.00
CA HIS A 24 -6.41 -5.64 -13.92
C HIS A 24 -6.58 -4.16 -14.29
N GLY A 25 -7.11 -3.35 -13.37
CA GLY A 25 -7.37 -1.92 -13.62
C GLY A 25 -6.10 -1.07 -13.82
N GLN A 26 -4.93 -1.56 -13.35
CA GLN A 26 -3.61 -0.95 -13.56
C GLN A 26 -2.57 -2.06 -13.69
N ILE A 27 -2.30 -2.49 -14.91
CA ILE A 27 -1.43 -3.64 -15.17
C ILE A 27 0.02 -3.43 -14.64
N THR A 28 0.58 -2.23 -14.75
CA THR A 28 1.91 -1.91 -14.23
C THR A 28 1.97 -2.07 -12.70
N TYR A 29 0.96 -1.59 -11.97
CA TYR A 29 0.87 -1.78 -10.53
C TYR A 29 0.77 -3.26 -10.15
N PHE A 30 0.01 -4.05 -10.91
CA PHE A 30 -0.05 -5.50 -10.71
C PHE A 30 1.32 -6.14 -10.89
N GLN A 31 2.05 -5.78 -11.95
CA GLN A 31 3.40 -6.30 -12.23
C GLN A 31 4.37 -5.98 -11.10
N GLU A 32 4.44 -4.72 -10.67
CA GLU A 32 5.30 -4.26 -9.58
C GLU A 32 5.03 -5.02 -8.27
N ARG A 33 3.75 -5.18 -7.92
CA ARG A 33 3.35 -5.86 -6.68
C ARG A 33 3.59 -7.36 -6.74
N HIS A 34 3.19 -8.00 -7.85
CA HIS A 34 3.33 -9.44 -8.03
C HIS A 34 4.80 -9.86 -8.05
N THR A 35 5.66 -9.16 -8.80
CA THR A 35 7.10 -9.46 -8.84
C THR A 35 7.77 -9.27 -7.47
N GLN A 36 7.37 -8.27 -6.69
CA GLN A 36 7.84 -8.15 -5.30
C GLN A 36 7.41 -9.33 -4.45
N TYR A 37 6.17 -9.81 -4.57
CA TYR A 37 5.70 -10.99 -3.82
C TYR A 37 6.47 -12.25 -4.20
N GLN A 38 6.79 -12.43 -5.48
CA GLN A 38 7.62 -13.53 -5.94
C GLN A 38 9.03 -13.48 -5.35
N HIS A 39 9.61 -12.27 -5.27
CA HIS A 39 10.93 -12.07 -4.67
C HIS A 39 10.94 -12.34 -3.16
N LEU A 40 9.92 -11.88 -2.43
CA LEU A 40 9.82 -12.06 -0.98
C LEU A 40 9.48 -13.51 -0.57
N GLY A 41 8.74 -14.21 -1.43
CA GLY A 41 8.28 -15.58 -1.15
C GLY A 41 7.32 -15.67 0.04
N LEU A 42 7.13 -16.90 0.50
CA LEU A 42 6.36 -17.27 1.69
C LEU A 42 7.00 -18.48 2.36
N GLU A 43 6.87 -18.55 3.68
CA GLU A 43 7.31 -19.71 4.45
C GLU A 43 6.15 -20.61 4.82
N PRO A 44 6.38 -21.93 4.97
CA PRO A 44 5.37 -22.84 5.48
C PRO A 44 4.86 -22.40 6.86
N GLY A 45 3.54 -22.32 6.99
CA GLY A 45 2.90 -21.87 8.24
C GLY A 45 2.57 -20.39 8.29
N ASP A 46 2.97 -19.57 7.32
CA ASP A 46 2.58 -18.16 7.22
C ASP A 46 1.05 -18.00 7.21
N ILE A 47 0.60 -16.86 7.70
CA ILE A 47 -0.79 -16.41 7.67
C ILE A 47 -0.93 -15.40 6.54
N VAL A 48 -1.46 -15.84 5.41
CA VAL A 48 -1.48 -15.06 4.17
C VAL A 48 -2.84 -14.42 3.96
N LEU A 49 -2.86 -13.11 3.74
CA LEU A 49 -4.05 -12.40 3.28
C LEU A 49 -3.86 -12.06 1.81
N VAL A 50 -4.78 -12.49 0.95
CA VAL A 50 -4.74 -12.32 -0.51
C VAL A 50 -6.04 -11.72 -1.02
N GLY A 51 -5.97 -10.88 -2.04
CA GLY A 51 -7.13 -10.24 -2.67
C GLY A 51 -6.91 -8.77 -3.02
N ASP A 52 -7.99 -8.03 -3.07
CA ASP A 52 -8.09 -6.69 -3.62
C ASP A 52 -7.66 -5.54 -2.67
N ASP A 53 -8.20 -4.34 -2.90
CA ASP A 53 -7.92 -3.10 -2.15
C ASP A 53 -8.00 -3.26 -0.62
N VAL A 54 -8.91 -4.06 -0.10
CA VAL A 54 -9.06 -4.27 1.34
C VAL A 54 -7.81 -4.93 1.90
N ILE A 55 -7.25 -5.88 1.17
CA ILE A 55 -6.04 -6.58 1.62
C ILE A 55 -4.80 -5.74 1.32
N ASP A 56 -4.64 -5.25 0.09
CA ASP A 56 -3.45 -4.49 -0.34
C ASP A 56 -3.11 -3.33 0.62
N ARG A 57 -4.11 -2.57 1.02
CA ARG A 57 -3.92 -1.34 1.79
C ARG A 57 -3.72 -1.55 3.29
N GLY A 58 -4.00 -2.76 3.81
CA GLY A 58 -3.85 -3.08 5.22
C GLY A 58 -2.39 -3.26 5.65
N ILE A 59 -2.02 -2.78 6.82
CA ILE A 59 -0.70 -3.01 7.43
C ILE A 59 -0.81 -4.20 8.40
N TRP A 60 -1.17 -5.36 7.85
CA TRP A 60 -1.63 -6.53 8.59
C TRP A 60 -0.64 -7.05 9.63
N ASN A 61 0.63 -7.17 9.26
CA ASN A 61 1.70 -7.59 10.15
C ASN A 61 1.81 -6.67 11.39
N ARG A 62 1.66 -5.35 11.22
CA ARG A 62 1.68 -4.40 12.34
C ARG A 62 0.40 -4.43 13.15
N PHE A 63 -0.76 -4.64 12.50
CA PHE A 63 -2.02 -4.80 13.23
C PHE A 63 -1.98 -5.98 14.19
N TYR A 64 -1.34 -7.08 13.82
CA TYR A 64 -1.21 -8.27 14.66
C TYR A 64 0.14 -8.37 15.40
N GLY A 65 1.10 -7.49 15.10
CA GLY A 65 2.44 -7.51 15.69
C GLY A 65 3.16 -8.83 15.43
N SER A 66 3.11 -9.31 14.19
CA SER A 66 3.71 -10.58 13.80
C SER A 66 4.15 -10.59 12.34
N SER A 67 5.41 -10.93 12.10
CA SER A 67 5.99 -11.12 10.78
C SER A 67 5.44 -12.33 10.02
N GLN A 68 4.76 -13.26 10.72
CA GLN A 68 4.07 -14.40 10.07
C GLN A 68 2.83 -13.95 9.28
N VAL A 69 2.28 -12.75 9.56
CA VAL A 69 1.11 -12.23 8.85
C VAL A 69 1.55 -11.51 7.60
N LYS A 70 1.31 -12.11 6.45
CA LYS A 70 1.78 -11.66 5.13
C LYS A 70 0.66 -11.00 4.33
N ASN A 71 0.90 -9.76 3.91
CA ASN A 71 0.04 -9.10 2.94
C ASN A 71 0.43 -9.54 1.53
N ARG A 72 -0.50 -10.15 0.81
CA ARG A 72 -0.37 -10.51 -0.62
C ARG A 72 -1.55 -9.97 -1.43
N GLY A 73 -2.11 -8.84 -0.99
CA GLY A 73 -3.16 -8.11 -1.72
C GLY A 73 -2.58 -7.25 -2.85
N ILE A 74 -3.37 -7.06 -3.90
CA ILE A 74 -3.07 -6.13 -5.00
C ILE A 74 -4.33 -5.32 -5.30
N ALA A 75 -4.25 -4.00 -5.13
CA ALA A 75 -5.40 -3.13 -5.35
C ALA A 75 -5.92 -3.22 -6.79
N LEU A 76 -7.23 -3.09 -6.98
CA LEU A 76 -7.93 -3.18 -8.26
C LEU A 76 -7.86 -4.57 -8.94
N GLU A 77 -7.49 -5.62 -8.20
CA GLU A 77 -7.53 -6.97 -8.76
C GLU A 77 -8.94 -7.57 -8.65
N GLY A 78 -9.37 -8.22 -9.73
CA GLY A 78 -10.54 -9.08 -9.75
C GLY A 78 -10.18 -10.54 -9.52
N THR A 79 -11.20 -11.41 -9.56
CA THR A 79 -11.05 -12.85 -9.34
C THR A 79 -10.06 -13.51 -10.30
N ALA A 80 -9.98 -13.08 -11.57
CA ALA A 80 -9.04 -13.64 -12.55
C ALA A 80 -7.58 -13.39 -12.16
N CYS A 81 -7.25 -12.18 -11.68
CA CYS A 81 -5.90 -11.83 -11.24
C CYS A 81 -5.50 -12.58 -9.97
N THR A 82 -6.42 -12.70 -9.01
CA THR A 82 -6.19 -13.47 -7.78
C THR A 82 -5.97 -14.95 -8.12
N ALA A 83 -6.80 -15.53 -8.99
CA ALA A 83 -6.69 -16.93 -9.44
C ALA A 83 -5.36 -17.21 -10.15
N TYR A 84 -4.86 -16.26 -10.95
CA TYR A 84 -3.59 -16.39 -11.67
C TYR A 84 -2.40 -16.65 -10.72
N ARG A 85 -2.34 -15.94 -9.59
CA ARG A 85 -1.21 -16.02 -8.63
C ARG A 85 -1.44 -16.97 -7.45
N LEU A 86 -2.67 -17.48 -7.28
CA LEU A 86 -3.03 -18.36 -6.18
C LEU A 86 -2.21 -19.66 -6.11
N PRO A 87 -1.93 -20.40 -7.22
CA PRO A 87 -1.13 -21.61 -7.19
C PRO A 87 0.27 -21.39 -6.60
N GLU A 88 0.94 -20.30 -6.92
CA GLU A 88 2.25 -19.95 -6.40
C GLU A 88 2.20 -19.72 -4.88
N LEU A 89 1.22 -18.97 -4.40
CA LEU A 89 1.03 -18.72 -2.97
C LEU A 89 0.76 -20.03 -2.21
N MET A 90 -0.07 -20.91 -2.77
CA MET A 90 -0.43 -22.19 -2.13
C MET A 90 0.69 -23.23 -2.17
N ALA A 91 1.60 -23.17 -3.15
CA ALA A 91 2.78 -24.04 -3.23
C ALA A 91 3.71 -23.88 -2.01
N SER A 92 3.71 -22.70 -1.37
CA SER A 92 4.45 -22.43 -0.14
C SER A 92 3.83 -23.07 1.12
N LYS A 93 2.66 -23.67 1.02
CA LYS A 93 1.93 -24.34 2.10
C LYS A 93 1.69 -23.43 3.32
N PRO A 94 1.05 -22.28 3.14
CA PRO A 94 0.75 -21.39 4.26
C PRO A 94 -0.11 -22.12 5.30
N GLY A 95 0.01 -21.73 6.57
CA GLY A 95 -0.82 -22.29 7.64
C GLY A 95 -2.28 -21.85 7.52
N LYS A 96 -2.48 -20.60 7.07
CA LYS A 96 -3.81 -20.01 6.85
C LYS A 96 -3.80 -19.13 5.61
N LEU A 97 -4.89 -19.14 4.86
CA LEU A 97 -5.15 -18.24 3.75
C LEU A 97 -6.48 -17.51 3.96
N PHE A 98 -6.44 -16.18 3.93
CA PHE A 98 -7.62 -15.31 3.95
C PHE A 98 -7.80 -14.69 2.56
N LEU A 99 -8.90 -15.04 1.90
CA LEU A 99 -9.25 -14.57 0.56
C LEU A 99 -10.30 -13.47 0.63
N CYS A 100 -10.02 -12.29 0.04
CA CYS A 100 -10.96 -11.18 -0.09
C CYS A 100 -10.87 -10.60 -1.51
N THR A 101 -11.75 -11.00 -2.40
CA THR A 101 -11.77 -10.56 -3.81
C THR A 101 -13.19 -10.56 -4.36
N GLY A 102 -13.41 -9.94 -5.53
CA GLY A 102 -14.67 -9.92 -6.25
C GLY A 102 -15.37 -8.56 -6.27
N LEU A 103 -14.98 -7.59 -5.43
CA LEU A 103 -15.54 -6.24 -5.50
C LEU A 103 -15.23 -5.59 -6.85
N TYR A 104 -14.03 -5.80 -7.39
CA TYR A 104 -13.63 -5.25 -8.68
C TYR A 104 -14.39 -5.91 -9.85
N ASP A 105 -14.66 -7.23 -9.77
CA ASP A 105 -15.50 -7.93 -10.75
C ASP A 105 -16.88 -7.29 -10.84
N LEU A 106 -17.53 -7.00 -9.71
CA LEU A 106 -18.82 -6.31 -9.67
C LEU A 106 -18.72 -4.87 -10.22
N LYS A 107 -17.62 -4.16 -9.99
CA LYS A 107 -17.36 -2.84 -10.60
C LYS A 107 -17.19 -2.92 -12.11
N LEU A 108 -16.68 -4.04 -12.63
CA LEU A 108 -16.65 -4.37 -14.06
C LEU A 108 -17.97 -4.96 -14.57
N GLN A 109 -19.01 -4.95 -13.76
CA GLN A 109 -20.36 -5.42 -14.09
C GLN A 109 -20.45 -6.93 -14.42
N LYS A 110 -19.53 -7.76 -13.87
CA LYS A 110 -19.69 -9.21 -13.90
C LYS A 110 -20.83 -9.63 -12.98
N SER A 111 -21.55 -10.67 -13.33
CA SER A 111 -22.69 -11.13 -12.54
C SER A 111 -22.26 -11.68 -11.18
N ALA A 112 -23.17 -11.64 -10.19
CA ALA A 112 -22.93 -12.23 -8.88
C ALA A 112 -22.65 -13.74 -8.95
N THR A 113 -23.32 -14.44 -9.87
CA THR A 113 -23.11 -15.89 -10.07
C THR A 113 -21.72 -16.19 -10.62
N GLU A 114 -21.26 -15.45 -11.64
CA GLU A 114 -19.90 -15.60 -12.19
C GLU A 114 -18.83 -15.30 -11.14
N THR A 115 -19.01 -14.19 -10.40
CA THR A 115 -18.08 -13.79 -9.34
C THR A 115 -18.00 -14.84 -8.23
N ALA A 116 -19.15 -15.34 -7.75
CA ALA A 116 -19.18 -16.37 -6.72
C ALA A 116 -18.56 -17.69 -7.22
N ALA A 117 -18.87 -18.12 -8.45
CA ALA A 117 -18.30 -19.33 -9.04
C ALA A 117 -16.77 -19.24 -9.16
N ALA A 118 -16.23 -18.08 -9.58
CA ALA A 118 -14.78 -17.86 -9.66
C ALA A 118 -14.11 -17.95 -8.27
N ILE A 119 -14.72 -17.39 -7.23
CA ILE A 119 -14.20 -17.48 -5.86
C ILE A 119 -14.23 -18.94 -5.37
N LEU A 120 -15.31 -19.67 -5.60
CA LEU A 120 -15.44 -21.08 -5.20
C LEU A 120 -14.41 -21.98 -5.92
N ALA A 121 -14.18 -21.75 -7.21
CA ALA A 121 -13.16 -22.47 -7.96
C ALA A 121 -11.74 -22.23 -7.40
N MET A 122 -11.42 -20.98 -6.98
CA MET A 122 -10.16 -20.69 -6.31
C MET A 122 -10.01 -21.42 -4.98
N ILE A 123 -11.09 -21.56 -4.21
CA ILE A 123 -11.08 -22.30 -2.93
C ILE A 123 -10.79 -23.78 -3.17
N GLU A 124 -11.44 -24.39 -4.16
CA GLU A 124 -11.20 -25.77 -4.56
C GLU A 124 -9.75 -25.97 -4.99
N GLN A 125 -9.24 -25.12 -5.86
CA GLN A 125 -7.84 -25.16 -6.30
C GLN A 125 -6.85 -25.01 -5.14
N ALA A 126 -7.11 -24.06 -4.22
CA ALA A 126 -6.27 -23.86 -3.03
C ALA A 126 -6.24 -25.12 -2.14
N HIS A 127 -7.40 -25.74 -1.94
CA HIS A 127 -7.51 -26.96 -1.15
C HIS A 127 -6.80 -28.16 -1.81
N GLU A 128 -6.91 -28.30 -3.14
CA GLU A 128 -6.19 -29.33 -3.89
C GLU A 128 -4.68 -29.20 -3.78
N ILE A 129 -4.14 -27.96 -3.89
CA ILE A 129 -2.70 -27.71 -3.82
C ILE A 129 -2.17 -27.89 -2.39
N SER A 130 -2.90 -27.39 -1.39
CA SER A 130 -2.48 -27.45 0.02
C SER A 130 -3.64 -27.83 0.95
N PRO A 131 -3.99 -29.12 1.05
CA PRO A 131 -5.16 -29.59 1.83
C PRO A 131 -5.09 -29.30 3.33
N LYS A 132 -3.91 -28.96 3.86
CA LYS A 132 -3.71 -28.65 5.28
C LYS A 132 -3.83 -27.17 5.61
N THR A 133 -3.83 -26.30 4.60
CA THR A 133 -4.03 -24.85 4.80
C THR A 133 -5.46 -24.58 5.24
N ALA A 134 -5.63 -23.88 6.34
CA ALA A 134 -6.94 -23.42 6.77
C ALA A 134 -7.40 -22.27 5.86
N LEU A 135 -8.49 -22.45 5.13
CA LEU A 135 -9.01 -21.47 4.18
C LEU A 135 -10.14 -20.64 4.79
N TYR A 136 -10.02 -19.34 4.68
CA TYR A 136 -11.01 -18.35 5.12
C TYR A 136 -11.39 -17.46 3.94
N VAL A 137 -12.68 -17.21 3.76
CA VAL A 137 -13.19 -16.29 2.72
C VAL A 137 -13.92 -15.16 3.38
N MET A 138 -13.46 -13.94 3.13
CA MET A 138 -14.07 -12.72 3.65
C MET A 138 -15.18 -12.26 2.70
N SER A 139 -16.26 -11.73 3.27
CA SER A 139 -17.35 -11.18 2.46
C SER A 139 -16.91 -9.95 1.68
N ILE A 140 -17.51 -9.74 0.51
CA ILE A 140 -17.42 -8.48 -0.23
C ILE A 140 -18.22 -7.42 0.54
N THR A 141 -17.57 -6.31 0.91
CA THR A 141 -18.23 -5.15 1.50
C THR A 141 -18.45 -4.11 0.41
N PRO A 142 -19.70 -3.83 -0.01
CA PRO A 142 -19.96 -2.82 -1.02
C PRO A 142 -19.48 -1.44 -0.56
N ASP A 143 -18.95 -0.67 -1.49
CA ASP A 143 -18.57 0.72 -1.25
C ASP A 143 -19.50 1.72 -1.99
N PRO A 144 -19.45 3.02 -1.66
CA PRO A 144 -20.24 4.05 -2.36
C PRO A 144 -19.97 4.10 -3.87
N LYS A 145 -18.77 3.73 -4.35
CA LYS A 145 -18.44 3.72 -5.78
C LYS A 145 -19.17 2.61 -6.52
N LEU A 146 -19.29 1.43 -5.89
CA LEU A 146 -20.11 0.35 -6.44
C LEU A 146 -21.58 0.79 -6.54
N LYS A 147 -22.12 1.43 -5.49
CA LYS A 147 -23.48 1.99 -5.49
C LYS A 147 -23.68 3.06 -6.58
N ALA A 148 -22.65 3.83 -6.90
CA ALA A 148 -22.71 4.87 -7.94
C ALA A 148 -22.81 4.30 -9.36
N ILE A 149 -22.33 3.06 -9.60
CA ILE A 149 -22.51 2.35 -10.87
C ILE A 149 -23.99 1.96 -11.05
N GLY A 150 -24.64 1.49 -9.98
CA GLY A 150 -26.05 1.13 -9.89
C GLY A 150 -26.35 0.49 -8.54
N PRO A 151 -27.52 0.79 -7.93
CA PRO A 151 -27.88 0.24 -6.62
C PRO A 151 -28.00 -1.29 -6.64
N GLU A 152 -28.31 -1.90 -7.77
CA GLU A 152 -28.37 -3.35 -7.98
C GLU A 152 -27.03 -4.04 -7.74
N TRP A 153 -25.90 -3.36 -7.91
CA TRP A 153 -24.58 -3.92 -7.67
C TRP A 153 -24.27 -4.08 -6.18
N VAL A 154 -24.89 -3.27 -5.33
CA VAL A 154 -24.87 -3.49 -3.88
C VAL A 154 -25.56 -4.82 -3.55
N ASP A 155 -26.74 -5.06 -4.14
CA ASP A 155 -27.46 -6.34 -3.97
C ASP A 155 -26.65 -7.51 -4.51
N SER A 156 -26.00 -7.35 -5.67
CA SER A 156 -25.13 -8.37 -6.26
C SER A 156 -23.99 -8.78 -5.31
N ALA A 157 -23.37 -7.85 -4.59
CA ALA A 157 -22.35 -8.19 -3.60
C ALA A 157 -22.90 -9.04 -2.44
N TYR A 158 -24.11 -8.75 -1.97
CA TYR A 158 -24.77 -9.57 -0.94
C TYR A 158 -25.23 -10.92 -1.50
N VAL A 159 -25.59 -11.03 -2.77
CA VAL A 159 -25.87 -12.30 -3.43
C VAL A 159 -24.62 -13.16 -3.50
N VAL A 160 -23.46 -12.59 -3.90
CA VAL A 160 -22.16 -13.31 -3.84
C VAL A 160 -21.89 -13.81 -2.43
N ASN A 161 -22.00 -12.93 -1.42
CA ASN A 161 -21.80 -13.31 -0.02
C ASN A 161 -22.71 -14.45 0.43
N SER A 162 -23.98 -14.45 -0.01
CA SER A 162 -24.93 -15.53 0.31
C SER A 162 -24.54 -16.87 -0.34
N TYR A 163 -24.05 -16.86 -1.58
CA TYR A 163 -23.52 -18.09 -2.22
C TYR A 163 -22.31 -18.65 -1.46
N LEU A 164 -21.38 -17.79 -1.05
CA LEU A 164 -20.20 -18.19 -0.29
C LEU A 164 -20.58 -18.73 1.10
N GLU A 165 -21.51 -18.08 1.80
CA GLU A 165 -22.00 -18.53 3.11
C GLU A 165 -22.68 -19.90 3.02
N GLN A 166 -23.48 -20.13 1.99
CA GLN A 166 -24.12 -21.44 1.77
C GLN A 166 -23.09 -22.52 1.42
N ALA A 167 -22.08 -22.21 0.62
CA ALA A 167 -21.08 -23.17 0.18
C ALA A 167 -20.13 -23.63 1.29
N GLN A 168 -19.90 -22.85 2.36
CA GLN A 168 -19.04 -23.24 3.49
C GLN A 168 -19.51 -24.51 4.22
N THR A 169 -20.79 -24.90 4.07
CA THR A 169 -21.35 -26.13 4.68
C THR A 169 -20.60 -27.39 4.26
N ASN A 170 -19.88 -27.37 3.15
CA ASN A 170 -19.05 -28.47 2.69
C ASN A 170 -17.76 -28.65 3.51
N GLY A 171 -17.42 -27.70 4.42
CA GLY A 171 -16.30 -27.82 5.36
C GLY A 171 -14.92 -27.55 4.77
N THR A 172 -14.84 -27.16 3.49
CA THR A 172 -13.56 -26.85 2.82
C THR A 172 -12.97 -25.52 3.28
N PHE A 173 -13.80 -24.55 3.64
CA PHE A 173 -13.40 -23.21 4.09
C PHE A 173 -14.35 -22.68 5.16
N THR A 174 -13.94 -21.58 5.81
CA THR A 174 -14.79 -20.81 6.73
C THR A 174 -15.12 -19.47 6.09
N PHE A 175 -16.41 -19.13 5.97
CA PHE A 175 -16.86 -17.82 5.52
C PHE A 175 -16.85 -16.83 6.68
N LEU A 176 -16.24 -15.67 6.48
CA LEU A 176 -16.13 -14.58 7.45
C LEU A 176 -16.94 -13.38 6.96
N ASN A 177 -18.12 -13.18 7.53
CA ASN A 177 -19.03 -12.09 7.15
C ASN A 177 -18.54 -10.73 7.71
N THR A 178 -17.55 -10.14 7.07
CA THR A 178 -16.95 -8.85 7.44
C THR A 178 -17.90 -7.66 7.28
N THR A 179 -19.00 -7.80 6.48
CA THR A 179 -20.02 -6.75 6.37
C THR A 179 -20.69 -6.44 7.71
N GLN A 180 -20.73 -7.39 8.64
CA GLN A 180 -21.27 -7.18 9.99
C GLN A 180 -20.56 -6.04 10.75
N VAL A 181 -19.27 -5.85 10.50
CA VAL A 181 -18.47 -4.82 11.15
C VAL A 181 -18.20 -3.62 10.25
N LEU A 182 -18.07 -3.81 8.94
CA LEU A 182 -17.69 -2.76 8.01
C LEU A 182 -18.88 -2.01 7.39
N ALA A 183 -20.01 -2.69 7.14
CA ALA A 183 -21.15 -2.07 6.47
C ALA A 183 -22.10 -1.38 7.46
N ASP A 184 -22.68 -0.27 7.03
CA ASP A 184 -23.81 0.36 7.71
C ASP A 184 -25.08 -0.50 7.46
N PRO A 185 -25.84 -0.87 8.51
CA PRO A 185 -26.97 -1.78 8.37
C PRO A 185 -28.16 -1.20 7.57
N LYS A 186 -28.26 0.14 7.43
CA LYS A 186 -29.33 0.80 6.70
C LYS A 186 -28.98 0.98 5.23
N THR A 187 -27.77 1.48 4.96
CA THR A 187 -27.30 1.76 3.60
C THR A 187 -26.69 0.55 2.92
N ARG A 188 -26.29 -0.47 3.70
CA ARG A 188 -25.65 -1.70 3.26
C ARG A 188 -24.30 -1.52 2.54
N ILE A 189 -23.69 -0.36 2.68
CA ILE A 189 -22.37 -0.03 2.13
C ILE A 189 -21.38 0.29 3.27
N LEU A 190 -20.11 0.39 2.95
CA LEU A 190 -19.05 0.78 3.89
C LEU A 190 -19.48 2.00 4.73
N LYS A 191 -19.34 1.90 6.06
CA LYS A 191 -19.66 2.98 7.00
C LYS A 191 -18.89 4.25 6.68
N GLU A 192 -19.54 5.39 6.75
CA GLU A 192 -18.91 6.72 6.52
C GLU A 192 -17.74 6.96 7.49
N ASP A 193 -17.86 6.54 8.75
CA ASP A 193 -16.79 6.68 9.75
C ASP A 193 -15.55 5.81 9.43
N TYR A 194 -15.67 4.83 8.53
CA TYR A 194 -14.59 3.92 8.16
C TYR A 194 -13.92 4.26 6.83
N THR A 195 -14.25 5.39 6.22
CA THR A 195 -13.66 5.85 4.96
C THR A 195 -13.65 7.38 4.88
N PHE A 196 -12.69 7.95 4.14
CA PHE A 196 -12.63 9.37 3.82
C PHE A 196 -13.12 9.67 2.40
N ASP A 197 -13.04 8.70 1.50
CA ASP A 197 -13.33 8.86 0.08
C ASP A 197 -14.43 7.91 -0.43
N GLY A 198 -15.08 7.22 0.50
CA GLY A 198 -16.14 6.27 0.21
C GLY A 198 -15.67 4.93 -0.37
N SER A 199 -14.37 4.65 -0.40
CA SER A 199 -13.83 3.41 -0.98
C SER A 199 -12.74 2.78 -0.11
N ARG A 200 -11.75 3.58 0.29
CA ARG A 200 -10.62 3.09 1.08
C ARG A 200 -10.96 3.03 2.56
N ILE A 201 -10.69 1.91 3.18
CA ILE A 201 -10.87 1.74 4.63
C ILE A 201 -9.81 2.57 5.36
N ASN A 202 -10.21 3.29 6.40
CA ASN A 202 -9.34 4.07 7.27
C ASN A 202 -8.88 3.26 8.50
N GLY A 203 -8.09 3.89 9.39
CA GLY A 203 -7.57 3.25 10.59
C GLY A 203 -8.64 2.66 11.50
N ALA A 204 -9.77 3.35 11.69
CA ALA A 204 -10.89 2.89 12.52
C ALA A 204 -11.56 1.64 11.91
N GLY A 205 -11.74 1.63 10.59
CA GLY A 205 -12.29 0.48 9.87
C GLY A 205 -11.36 -0.74 9.93
N TYR A 206 -10.06 -0.56 9.72
CA TYR A 206 -9.09 -1.66 9.90
C TYR A 206 -9.01 -2.15 11.35
N ALA A 207 -9.09 -1.25 12.32
CA ALA A 207 -9.15 -1.65 13.73
C ALA A 207 -10.39 -2.48 14.08
N ALA A 208 -11.53 -2.20 13.47
CA ALA A 208 -12.73 -3.02 13.61
C ALA A 208 -12.59 -4.37 12.89
N LEU A 209 -12.06 -4.35 11.67
CA LEU A 209 -11.85 -5.55 10.87
C LEU A 209 -10.87 -6.52 11.51
N THR A 210 -9.72 -6.04 11.99
CA THR A 210 -8.70 -6.89 12.62
C THR A 210 -9.20 -7.54 13.92
N ARG A 211 -10.00 -6.82 14.72
CA ARG A 211 -10.66 -7.43 15.91
C ARG A 211 -11.65 -8.51 15.52
N PHE A 212 -12.41 -8.31 14.43
CA PHE A 212 -13.33 -9.32 13.92
C PHE A 212 -12.59 -10.57 13.42
N LEU A 213 -11.46 -10.40 12.76
CA LEU A 213 -10.65 -11.49 12.20
C LEU A 213 -9.78 -12.20 13.24
N ALA A 214 -9.55 -11.62 14.42
CA ALA A 214 -8.61 -12.11 15.44
C ALA A 214 -8.80 -13.60 15.80
N PRO A 215 -10.03 -14.12 16.03
CA PRO A 215 -10.23 -15.54 16.33
C PRO A 215 -9.76 -16.47 15.20
N ALA A 216 -9.96 -16.08 13.94
CA ALA A 216 -9.54 -16.86 12.77
C ALA A 216 -8.03 -16.74 12.53
N VAL A 217 -7.46 -15.54 12.70
CA VAL A 217 -6.01 -15.30 12.62
C VAL A 217 -5.28 -16.02 13.76
N GLY A 218 -5.86 -16.04 14.95
CA GLY A 218 -5.25 -16.63 16.16
C GLY A 218 -4.24 -15.69 16.84
N LEU A 219 -4.32 -14.39 16.57
CA LEU A 219 -3.49 -13.34 17.16
C LEU A 219 -4.36 -12.16 17.58
N GLU A 220 -4.01 -11.55 18.72
CA GLU A 220 -4.68 -10.35 19.20
C GLU A 220 -4.15 -9.09 18.49
N PRO A 221 -5.05 -8.20 18.04
CA PRO A 221 -4.63 -6.95 17.42
C PRO A 221 -3.90 -6.02 18.38
N LYS A 222 -2.86 -5.35 17.87
CA LYS A 222 -2.02 -4.38 18.61
C LYS A 222 -2.46 -2.94 18.43
N ASN A 223 -3.52 -2.69 17.64
CA ASN A 223 -3.99 -1.34 17.35
C ASN A 223 -4.61 -0.66 18.58
N ARG A 224 -4.44 0.65 18.64
CA ARG A 224 -5.16 1.56 19.56
C ARG A 224 -6.47 2.02 18.91
N PRO A 225 -7.48 2.42 19.70
CA PRO A 225 -8.61 3.18 19.18
C PRO A 225 -8.09 4.47 18.51
N ASP A 226 -8.59 4.80 17.32
CA ASP A 226 -8.37 6.12 16.75
C ASP A 226 -9.25 7.11 17.52
N ALA A 227 -8.60 8.07 18.19
CA ALA A 227 -9.28 9.12 18.95
C ALA A 227 -9.72 10.30 18.07
N ILE A 228 -9.31 10.32 16.79
CA ILE A 228 -9.53 11.44 15.88
C ILE A 228 -10.68 11.08 14.93
N SER A 229 -11.72 11.92 14.87
CA SER A 229 -12.82 11.73 13.94
C SER A 229 -12.41 12.07 12.50
N ASN A 230 -13.11 11.50 11.51
CA ASN A 230 -12.89 11.86 10.09
C ASN A 230 -12.96 13.38 9.87
N LYS A 231 -13.90 14.06 10.53
CA LYS A 231 -14.05 15.53 10.43
C LYS A 231 -12.82 16.28 10.97
N ASP A 232 -12.21 15.79 12.01
CA ASP A 232 -11.02 16.42 12.59
C ASP A 232 -9.78 16.15 11.76
N TYR A 233 -9.64 14.97 11.15
CA TYR A 233 -8.61 14.71 10.14
C TYR A 233 -8.69 15.70 8.98
N LEU A 234 -9.89 15.93 8.43
CA LEU A 234 -10.08 16.88 7.32
C LEU A 234 -9.71 18.33 7.70
N LYS A 235 -9.89 18.70 8.97
CA LYS A 235 -9.45 20.02 9.47
C LYS A 235 -7.94 20.08 9.72
N GLN A 236 -7.36 19.01 10.26
CA GLN A 236 -5.95 18.94 10.61
C GLN A 236 -5.05 18.90 9.36
N TYR A 237 -5.53 18.27 8.29
CA TYR A 237 -4.79 18.08 7.05
C TYR A 237 -5.61 18.63 5.86
N PRO A 238 -5.78 19.97 5.74
CA PRO A 238 -6.57 20.55 4.67
C PRO A 238 -5.96 20.24 3.30
N ASP A 239 -6.82 20.13 2.30
CA ASP A 239 -6.47 19.95 0.89
C ASP A 239 -5.73 18.65 0.54
N MET A 240 -5.72 17.65 1.45
CA MET A 240 -5.18 16.33 1.18
C MET A 240 -6.24 15.42 0.52
N PHE A 241 -5.80 14.29 -0.01
CA PHE A 241 -6.66 13.34 -0.73
C PHE A 241 -7.00 12.10 0.13
N GLY A 242 -8.05 11.37 -0.25
CA GLY A 242 -8.61 10.29 0.55
C GLY A 242 -7.60 9.20 0.97
N HIS A 243 -6.66 8.83 0.08
CA HIS A 243 -5.61 7.88 0.43
C HIS A 243 -4.67 8.41 1.53
N TYR A 244 -4.31 9.69 1.48
CA TYR A 244 -3.49 10.33 2.51
C TYR A 244 -4.15 10.22 3.89
N TYR A 245 -5.42 10.61 4.00
CA TYR A 245 -6.16 10.53 5.26
C TYR A 245 -6.25 9.08 5.78
N SER A 246 -6.56 8.13 4.89
CA SER A 246 -6.65 6.72 5.27
C SER A 246 -5.32 6.19 5.83
N ARG A 247 -4.19 6.53 5.20
CA ARG A 247 -2.86 6.12 5.68
C ARG A 247 -2.47 6.79 6.99
N VAL A 248 -2.67 8.12 7.12
CA VAL A 248 -2.38 8.84 8.36
C VAL A 248 -3.21 8.30 9.53
N SER A 249 -4.49 8.01 9.30
CA SER A 249 -5.34 7.40 10.34
C SER A 249 -4.85 6.02 10.76
N MET A 250 -4.37 5.19 9.81
CA MET A 250 -3.74 3.90 10.17
C MET A 250 -2.47 4.08 11.00
N PHE A 251 -1.61 5.04 10.65
CA PHE A 251 -0.39 5.32 11.43
C PHE A 251 -0.74 5.73 12.86
N ASN A 252 -1.82 6.49 13.05
CA ASN A 252 -2.25 6.93 14.38
C ASN A 252 -2.89 5.80 15.20
N THR A 253 -3.49 4.78 14.56
CA THR A 253 -4.02 3.59 15.24
C THR A 253 -2.95 2.55 15.57
N LEU A 254 -1.78 2.61 14.92
CA LEU A 254 -0.70 1.63 15.08
C LEU A 254 0.46 2.23 15.85
N PRO A 255 0.70 1.81 17.11
CA PRO A 255 1.88 2.26 17.84
C PRO A 255 3.15 1.86 17.11
N LEU A 256 4.16 2.75 17.12
CA LEU A 256 5.50 2.36 16.67
C LEU A 256 6.10 1.34 17.65
N PRO A 257 6.85 0.34 17.16
CA PRO A 257 7.64 -0.52 18.03
C PRO A 257 8.70 0.30 18.78
N GLU A 258 9.20 -0.24 19.88
CA GLU A 258 10.35 0.31 20.57
C GLU A 258 11.57 0.30 19.62
N ASP A 259 12.36 1.36 19.65
CA ASP A 259 13.48 1.57 18.72
C ASP A 259 13.10 1.50 17.24
N ALA A 260 11.89 1.94 16.90
CA ALA A 260 11.42 1.92 15.52
C ALA A 260 12.41 2.58 14.55
N ILE A 261 12.56 1.98 13.38
CA ILE A 261 13.26 2.52 12.21
C ILE A 261 12.20 2.87 11.17
N VAL A 262 12.02 4.15 10.91
CA VAL A 262 10.90 4.62 10.09
C VAL A 262 11.35 4.91 8.66
N MET A 263 10.74 4.23 7.70
CA MET A 263 10.86 4.54 6.28
C MET A 263 9.77 5.57 5.92
N LEU A 264 10.16 6.83 5.84
CA LEU A 264 9.26 7.98 5.63
C LEU A 264 9.33 8.46 4.18
N GLY A 265 8.20 8.62 3.49
CA GLY A 265 8.25 9.08 2.10
C GLY A 265 6.94 8.94 1.32
N ASN A 266 7.09 8.88 0.00
CA ASN A 266 6.00 8.80 -0.97
C ASN A 266 5.68 7.35 -1.40
N SER A 267 5.21 7.17 -2.66
CA SER A 267 4.88 5.85 -3.23
C SER A 267 6.06 4.89 -3.29
N LEU A 268 7.25 5.37 -3.58
CA LEU A 268 8.47 4.55 -3.62
C LEU A 268 8.73 3.89 -2.27
N THR A 269 8.47 4.61 -1.18
CA THR A 269 8.53 4.08 0.19
C THR A 269 7.31 3.21 0.52
N ASN A 270 6.10 3.66 0.14
CA ASN A 270 4.86 2.96 0.45
C ASN A 270 4.77 1.58 -0.20
N ASN A 271 5.29 1.44 -1.42
CA ASN A 271 5.15 0.22 -2.22
C ASN A 271 6.13 -0.90 -1.85
N CYS A 272 6.84 -0.79 -0.76
CA CYS A 272 7.78 -1.80 -0.26
C CYS A 272 7.32 -2.38 1.08
N TRP A 273 7.49 -3.67 1.27
CA TRP A 273 7.30 -4.36 2.57
C TRP A 273 8.62 -4.37 3.34
N TRP A 274 9.00 -3.22 3.88
CA TRP A 274 10.31 -2.98 4.47
C TRP A 274 10.69 -4.01 5.54
N GLU A 275 9.76 -4.39 6.41
CA GLU A 275 9.98 -5.41 7.42
C GLU A 275 10.33 -6.79 6.83
N GLU A 276 9.72 -7.16 5.71
CA GLU A 276 10.04 -8.42 5.01
C GLU A 276 11.36 -8.30 4.24
N TRP A 277 11.60 -7.18 3.55
CA TRP A 277 12.84 -6.92 2.81
C TRP A 277 14.08 -6.85 3.70
N THR A 278 13.92 -6.34 4.92
CA THR A 278 15.03 -6.14 5.86
C THR A 278 15.16 -7.28 6.87
N ASP A 279 14.19 -8.20 6.93
CA ASP A 279 14.03 -9.20 7.99
C ASP A 279 14.12 -8.56 9.38
N ASN A 280 13.43 -7.41 9.56
CA ASN A 280 13.49 -6.62 10.78
C ASN A 280 12.15 -5.95 11.09
N GLU A 281 11.43 -6.46 12.09
CA GLU A 281 10.12 -5.96 12.51
C GLU A 281 10.15 -4.53 13.10
N LYS A 282 11.32 -3.98 13.41
CA LYS A 282 11.49 -2.59 13.84
C LYS A 282 11.43 -1.61 12.66
N VAL A 283 11.66 -2.08 11.44
CA VAL A 283 11.58 -1.24 10.23
C VAL A 283 10.12 -1.11 9.83
N VAL A 284 9.60 0.11 9.87
CA VAL A 284 8.18 0.38 9.63
C VAL A 284 7.96 1.32 8.46
N ASN A 285 7.00 0.96 7.61
CA ASN A 285 6.61 1.74 6.45
C ASN A 285 5.70 2.92 6.84
N TYR A 286 6.19 4.15 6.60
CA TYR A 286 5.47 5.42 6.73
C TYR A 286 5.38 6.15 5.38
N GLY A 287 5.38 5.41 4.28
CA GLY A 287 5.13 5.93 2.94
C GLY A 287 3.65 6.18 2.68
N ILE A 288 3.36 7.18 1.85
CA ILE A 288 2.01 7.48 1.33
C ILE A 288 2.11 7.74 -0.17
N ASN A 289 1.36 6.96 -0.98
CA ASN A 289 1.33 7.17 -2.43
C ASN A 289 0.85 8.59 -2.76
N GLY A 290 1.59 9.30 -3.62
CA GLY A 290 1.26 10.68 -4.00
C GLY A 290 1.70 11.75 -3.01
N ASP A 291 2.37 11.40 -1.90
CA ASP A 291 2.80 12.36 -0.87
C ASP A 291 3.87 13.35 -1.40
N THR A 292 3.84 14.54 -0.84
CA THR A 292 4.74 15.66 -1.15
C THR A 292 5.49 16.11 0.11
N VAL A 293 6.44 17.04 -0.04
CA VAL A 293 7.14 17.61 1.12
C VAL A 293 6.16 18.32 2.08
N GLU A 294 5.09 18.92 1.56
CA GLU A 294 4.01 19.52 2.37
C GLU A 294 3.25 18.48 3.17
N GLY A 295 2.87 17.36 2.52
CA GLY A 295 2.17 16.26 3.18
C GLY A 295 3.01 15.62 4.28
N VAL A 296 4.31 15.38 4.04
CA VAL A 296 5.23 14.91 5.08
C VAL A 296 5.29 15.89 6.25
N LEU A 297 5.46 17.20 5.97
CA LEU A 297 5.55 18.23 7.01
C LEU A 297 4.30 18.24 7.91
N MET A 298 3.11 18.09 7.32
CA MET A 298 1.85 18.08 8.05
C MET A 298 1.71 16.89 9.01
N ARG A 299 2.27 15.71 8.70
CA ARG A 299 2.10 14.47 9.48
C ARG A 299 3.28 14.13 10.41
N LEU A 300 4.19 15.06 10.67
CA LEU A 300 5.33 14.84 11.55
C LEU A 300 4.96 14.73 13.03
N ASP A 301 3.84 15.28 13.50
CA ASP A 301 3.52 15.35 14.92
C ASP A 301 3.48 13.99 15.61
N SER A 302 2.78 13.02 15.03
CA SER A 302 2.69 11.67 15.59
C SER A 302 4.05 10.95 15.56
N LEU A 303 4.86 11.21 14.53
CA LEU A 303 6.20 10.65 14.39
C LEU A 303 7.15 11.25 15.43
N ILE A 304 7.12 12.57 15.61
CA ILE A 304 7.90 13.29 16.62
C ILE A 304 7.53 12.83 18.03
N ALA A 305 6.24 12.69 18.30
CA ALA A 305 5.75 12.20 19.61
C ALA A 305 6.22 10.77 19.92
N ALA A 306 6.40 9.95 18.90
CA ALA A 306 6.89 8.57 19.05
C ALA A 306 8.43 8.48 19.14
N ALA A 307 9.17 9.50 18.70
CA ALA A 307 10.62 9.60 18.74
C ALA A 307 11.36 8.32 18.30
N PRO A 308 11.21 7.87 17.03
CA PRO A 308 11.85 6.64 16.55
C PRO A 308 13.38 6.73 16.66
N SER A 309 14.05 5.59 16.70
CA SER A 309 15.51 5.55 16.74
C SER A 309 16.13 6.10 15.46
N LYS A 310 15.54 5.79 14.32
CA LYS A 310 16.04 6.19 12.99
C LYS A 310 14.89 6.59 12.06
N ILE A 311 15.17 7.54 11.16
CA ILE A 311 14.27 7.92 10.06
C ILE A 311 15.06 7.90 8.75
N PHE A 312 14.56 7.17 7.75
CA PHE A 312 15.00 7.22 6.36
C PHE A 312 13.96 7.98 5.55
N LEU A 313 14.31 9.13 5.00
CA LEU A 313 13.40 10.04 4.29
C LEU A 313 13.69 10.06 2.79
N LEU A 314 12.70 9.70 1.96
CA LEU A 314 12.71 9.88 0.51
C LEU A 314 11.42 10.59 0.09
N ILE A 315 11.53 11.85 -0.37
CA ILE A 315 10.39 12.68 -0.75
C ILE A 315 10.81 13.73 -1.78
N SER A 316 9.90 14.33 -2.48
CA SER A 316 9.96 15.47 -3.40
C SER A 316 9.49 15.18 -4.83
N THR A 317 9.61 13.96 -5.34
CA THR A 317 9.24 13.59 -6.72
C THR A 317 7.84 14.09 -7.10
N ASN A 318 6.84 13.91 -6.23
CA ASN A 318 5.47 14.31 -6.50
C ASN A 318 5.25 15.83 -6.52
N ASN A 319 6.10 16.61 -5.89
CA ASN A 319 6.04 18.07 -6.01
C ASN A 319 6.21 18.51 -7.46
N PHE A 320 7.16 17.89 -8.17
CA PHE A 320 7.42 18.19 -9.59
C PHE A 320 6.41 17.53 -10.54
N ILE A 321 5.80 16.39 -10.14
CA ILE A 321 4.72 15.75 -10.91
C ILE A 321 3.45 16.59 -10.83
N ASN A 322 3.06 17.03 -9.63
CA ASN A 322 1.82 17.77 -9.39
C ASN A 322 1.87 19.22 -9.91
N ASP A 323 3.05 19.83 -9.92
CA ASP A 323 3.28 21.17 -10.48
C ASP A 323 4.55 21.19 -11.34
N ALA A 324 4.34 21.19 -12.65
CA ALA A 324 5.43 21.27 -13.61
C ALA A 324 6.26 22.59 -13.49
N ASN A 325 5.70 23.63 -12.89
CA ASN A 325 6.37 24.93 -12.69
C ASN A 325 7.09 25.02 -11.32
N ALA A 326 6.88 24.04 -10.43
CA ALA A 326 7.57 24.01 -9.15
C ALA A 326 9.09 24.04 -9.36
N THR A 327 9.77 24.93 -8.67
CA THR A 327 11.24 25.04 -8.72
C THR A 327 11.88 24.23 -7.60
N PRO A 328 13.11 23.73 -7.78
CA PRO A 328 13.85 23.05 -6.69
C PRO A 328 13.93 23.90 -5.42
N GLN A 329 14.11 25.21 -5.53
CA GLN A 329 14.19 26.14 -4.39
C GLN A 329 12.88 26.22 -3.61
N GLN A 330 11.72 26.25 -4.29
CA GLN A 330 10.41 26.24 -3.63
C GLN A 330 10.17 24.94 -2.86
N VAL A 331 10.50 23.79 -3.46
CA VAL A 331 10.40 22.49 -2.80
C VAL A 331 11.37 22.39 -1.63
N TRP A 332 12.62 22.90 -1.81
CA TRP A 332 13.64 22.92 -0.76
C TRP A 332 13.21 23.72 0.47
N GLU A 333 12.51 24.84 0.30
CA GLU A 333 12.04 25.63 1.44
C GLU A 333 11.11 24.86 2.38
N THR A 334 10.26 23.99 1.85
CA THR A 334 9.42 23.11 2.66
C THR A 334 10.22 21.91 3.18
N TYR A 335 11.08 21.33 2.35
CA TYR A 335 11.96 20.23 2.75
C TYR A 335 12.83 20.62 3.95
N ARG A 336 13.44 21.80 3.89
CA ARG A 336 14.23 22.39 4.98
C ARG A 336 13.44 22.49 6.30
N LYS A 337 12.15 22.85 6.25
CA LYS A 337 11.28 22.90 7.45
C LYS A 337 11.13 21.51 8.08
N ILE A 338 11.01 20.45 7.27
CA ILE A 338 10.98 19.06 7.76
C ILE A 338 12.26 18.75 8.54
N LEU A 339 13.43 19.01 7.93
CA LEU A 339 14.74 18.75 8.52
C LEU A 339 14.92 19.51 9.85
N ILE A 340 14.63 20.80 9.87
CA ILE A 340 14.70 21.64 11.07
C ILE A 340 13.80 21.05 12.17
N ARG A 341 12.54 20.75 11.83
CA ARG A 341 11.57 20.27 12.79
C ARG A 341 11.97 18.92 13.40
N LEU A 342 12.47 17.99 12.60
CA LEU A 342 12.98 16.70 13.09
C LEU A 342 14.19 16.91 14.01
N ARG A 343 15.17 17.70 13.59
CA ARG A 343 16.41 17.91 14.36
C ARG A 343 16.18 18.68 15.67
N THR A 344 15.22 19.60 15.70
CA THR A 344 14.91 20.38 16.91
C THR A 344 14.02 19.61 17.89
N SER A 345 13.10 18.78 17.40
CA SER A 345 12.12 18.07 18.24
C SER A 345 12.62 16.71 18.74
N ILE A 346 13.37 15.97 17.93
CA ILE A 346 13.91 14.64 18.24
C ILE A 346 15.40 14.55 17.86
N PRO A 347 16.29 15.33 18.49
CA PRO A 347 17.70 15.44 18.11
C PRO A 347 18.48 14.11 18.24
N GLN A 348 18.01 13.19 19.08
CA GLN A 348 18.59 11.86 19.27
C GLN A 348 18.29 10.88 18.14
N THR A 349 17.25 11.13 17.33
CA THR A 349 16.88 10.28 16.17
C THR A 349 17.95 10.41 15.09
N GLU A 350 18.51 9.29 14.64
CA GLU A 350 19.39 9.29 13.49
C GLU A 350 18.58 9.57 12.21
N LEU A 351 19.01 10.55 11.43
CA LEU A 351 18.32 10.96 10.20
C LEU A 351 19.15 10.64 8.96
N TYR A 352 18.57 9.87 8.08
CA TYR A 352 19.09 9.50 6.76
C TYR A 352 18.18 10.08 5.70
N VAL A 353 18.74 10.75 4.72
CA VAL A 353 17.98 11.33 3.61
C VAL A 353 18.45 10.69 2.31
N ILE A 354 17.51 10.08 1.61
CA ILE A 354 17.78 9.34 0.38
C ILE A 354 17.53 10.27 -0.81
N SER A 355 18.38 10.19 -1.81
CA SER A 355 18.29 10.98 -3.04
C SER A 355 16.91 10.86 -3.70
N THR A 356 16.43 11.97 -4.27
CA THR A 356 15.29 11.99 -5.19
C THR A 356 15.69 11.26 -6.46
N LEU A 357 14.88 10.26 -6.86
CA LEU A 357 15.16 9.45 -8.05
C LEU A 357 14.76 10.18 -9.34
N PRO A 358 15.50 9.99 -10.43
CA PRO A 358 15.08 10.41 -11.76
C PRO A 358 13.88 9.57 -12.24
N GLN A 359 13.27 9.97 -13.34
CA GLN A 359 12.22 9.24 -14.05
C GLN A 359 12.75 8.71 -15.37
N HIS A 360 12.23 7.55 -15.83
CA HIS A 360 12.49 7.05 -17.16
C HIS A 360 11.58 7.77 -18.20
N PRO A 361 12.02 7.95 -19.47
CA PRO A 361 11.22 8.59 -20.53
C PRO A 361 9.85 7.96 -20.82
N MET A 362 9.60 6.70 -20.44
CA MET A 362 8.28 6.08 -20.54
C MET A 362 7.24 6.71 -19.60
N SER A 363 7.68 7.40 -18.55
CA SER A 363 6.77 8.12 -17.66
C SER A 363 6.13 9.31 -18.36
N PRO A 364 4.80 9.47 -18.30
CA PRO A 364 4.13 10.65 -18.88
C PRO A 364 4.52 11.97 -18.19
N TYR A 365 5.23 11.89 -17.07
CA TYR A 365 5.68 13.04 -16.28
C TYR A 365 7.18 13.32 -16.40
N HIS A 366 7.91 12.60 -17.25
CA HIS A 366 9.38 12.68 -17.32
C HIS A 366 9.91 14.07 -17.73
N GLU A 367 9.23 14.76 -18.66
CA GLU A 367 9.76 15.96 -19.30
C GLU A 367 10.11 17.07 -18.28
N GLY A 368 11.38 17.48 -18.26
CA GLY A 368 11.92 18.56 -17.42
C GLY A 368 12.03 18.23 -15.92
N ARG A 369 11.81 16.98 -15.48
CA ARG A 369 11.84 16.61 -14.05
C ARG A 369 13.22 16.13 -13.58
N ASN A 370 13.94 15.39 -14.40
CA ASN A 370 15.25 14.87 -13.99
C ASN A 370 16.26 15.97 -13.59
N PRO A 371 16.38 17.11 -14.30
CA PRO A 371 17.21 18.22 -13.84
C PRO A 371 16.78 18.77 -12.46
N LYS A 372 15.48 18.73 -12.15
CA LYS A 372 14.98 19.19 -10.83
C LYS A 372 15.32 18.21 -9.73
N ALA A 373 15.27 16.91 -10.01
CA ALA A 373 15.72 15.88 -9.07
C ALA A 373 17.21 16.03 -8.76
N VAL A 374 18.04 16.27 -9.78
CA VAL A 374 19.47 16.55 -9.60
C VAL A 374 19.68 17.78 -8.72
N ALA A 375 18.99 18.90 -9.01
CA ALA A 375 19.14 20.15 -8.24
C ALA A 375 18.70 20.01 -6.77
N ILE A 376 17.67 19.19 -6.47
CA ILE A 376 17.30 18.88 -5.07
C ILE A 376 18.39 18.03 -4.42
N ASN A 377 18.96 17.05 -5.12
CA ASN A 377 20.03 16.21 -4.57
C ASN A 377 21.29 17.02 -4.26
N GLU A 378 21.65 17.99 -5.11
CA GLU A 378 22.75 18.94 -4.84
C GLU A 378 22.50 19.72 -3.54
N LEU A 379 21.28 20.23 -3.33
CA LEU A 379 20.91 20.91 -2.08
C LEU A 379 20.98 19.96 -0.87
N LEU A 380 20.52 18.72 -1.01
CA LEU A 380 20.61 17.72 0.05
C LEU A 380 22.06 17.42 0.43
N ILE A 381 22.97 17.29 -0.54
CA ILE A 381 24.41 17.09 -0.29
C ILE A 381 25.02 18.31 0.42
N GLU A 382 24.76 19.52 -0.10
CA GLU A 382 25.29 20.78 0.47
C GLU A 382 24.88 20.96 1.93
N TYR A 383 23.60 20.69 2.24
CA TYR A 383 23.02 20.98 3.56
C TYR A 383 23.07 19.81 4.55
N ALA A 384 23.53 18.63 4.14
CA ALA A 384 23.66 17.47 5.02
C ALA A 384 24.45 17.77 6.31
N PRO A 385 25.65 18.37 6.27
CA PRO A 385 26.42 18.68 7.47
C PRO A 385 25.75 19.77 8.33
N ILE A 386 24.95 20.66 7.74
CA ILE A 386 24.30 21.76 8.45
C ILE A 386 23.10 21.26 9.27
N TYR A 387 22.31 20.36 8.69
CA TYR A 387 21.14 19.77 9.37
C TYR A 387 21.45 18.42 10.05
N GLY A 388 22.67 17.93 9.96
CA GLY A 388 23.15 16.75 10.68
C GLY A 388 22.46 15.45 10.25
N PHE A 389 22.21 15.25 8.96
CA PHE A 389 21.73 13.99 8.40
C PHE A 389 22.81 13.32 7.54
N THR A 390 22.66 12.00 7.37
CA THR A 390 23.47 11.23 6.41
C THR A 390 22.74 11.19 5.07
N TYR A 391 23.37 11.70 4.01
CA TYR A 391 22.84 11.58 2.65
C TYR A 391 23.16 10.19 2.09
N LEU A 392 22.17 9.53 1.49
CA LEU A 392 22.29 8.23 0.84
C LEU A 392 21.94 8.36 -0.66
N ASP A 393 22.91 8.11 -1.51
CA ASP A 393 22.78 8.32 -2.96
C ASP A 393 22.26 7.07 -3.69
N LEU A 394 20.96 6.81 -3.57
CA LEU A 394 20.29 5.73 -4.29
C LEU A 394 20.14 6.07 -5.79
N ALA A 395 20.06 7.35 -6.15
CA ALA A 395 19.88 7.76 -7.53
C ALA A 395 21.05 7.29 -8.42
N SER A 396 22.28 7.41 -7.94
CA SER A 396 23.46 6.96 -8.69
C SER A 396 23.46 5.46 -9.00
N GLU A 397 22.84 4.64 -8.14
CA GLU A 397 22.76 3.18 -8.32
C GLU A 397 21.66 2.76 -9.32
N LEU A 398 20.69 3.64 -9.57
CA LEU A 398 19.49 3.33 -10.37
C LEU A 398 19.40 4.13 -11.66
N THR A 399 20.39 4.95 -11.97
CA THR A 399 20.38 5.86 -13.13
C THR A 399 21.16 5.26 -14.30
N ASP A 400 20.56 5.32 -15.49
CA ASP A 400 21.22 4.97 -16.75
C ASP A 400 22.31 6.00 -17.16
N PRO A 401 23.13 5.73 -18.17
CA PRO A 401 24.16 6.67 -18.64
C PRO A 401 23.62 8.02 -19.15
N GLU A 402 22.35 8.07 -19.53
CA GLU A 402 21.64 9.27 -20.01
C GLU A 402 21.06 10.11 -18.87
N GLY A 403 21.13 9.65 -17.61
CA GLY A 403 20.63 10.34 -16.42
C GLY A 403 19.16 10.08 -16.10
N ASN A 404 18.57 9.01 -16.65
CA ASN A 404 17.22 8.60 -16.38
C ASN A 404 17.19 7.42 -15.39
N LEU A 405 16.03 7.14 -14.79
CA LEU A 405 15.81 5.86 -14.11
C LEU A 405 15.99 4.73 -15.14
N ASP A 406 16.88 3.78 -14.86
CA ASP A 406 17.13 2.67 -15.77
C ASP A 406 15.88 1.80 -15.95
N GLU A 407 15.58 1.40 -17.18
CA GLU A 407 14.40 0.58 -17.53
C GLU A 407 14.39 -0.79 -16.85
N ALA A 408 15.55 -1.30 -16.44
CA ALA A 408 15.65 -2.53 -15.67
C ALA A 408 15.01 -2.44 -14.29
N TYR A 409 14.74 -1.23 -13.78
CA TYR A 409 14.22 -0.99 -12.44
C TYR A 409 12.78 -0.50 -12.40
N THR A 410 12.10 -0.37 -13.54
CA THR A 410 10.76 0.21 -13.60
C THR A 410 9.94 -0.35 -14.76
N VAL A 411 8.60 -0.34 -14.63
CA VAL A 411 7.67 -0.67 -15.72
C VAL A 411 6.76 0.50 -16.11
N ASP A 412 6.76 1.57 -15.32
CA ASP A 412 5.96 2.77 -15.58
C ASP A 412 6.81 4.07 -15.65
N GLY A 413 8.12 3.92 -15.44
CA GLY A 413 9.08 5.01 -15.47
C GLY A 413 9.24 5.77 -14.16
N ILE A 414 8.56 5.36 -13.07
CA ILE A 414 8.59 6.02 -11.75
C ILE A 414 8.75 5.00 -10.63
N HIS A 415 7.86 3.98 -10.59
CA HIS A 415 7.82 3.01 -9.52
C HIS A 415 8.83 1.88 -9.73
N LEU A 416 9.26 1.28 -8.63
CA LEU A 416 10.41 0.41 -8.61
C LEU A 416 10.04 -1.07 -8.67
N LEU A 417 10.79 -1.82 -9.45
CA LEU A 417 10.82 -3.28 -9.46
C LEU A 417 11.66 -3.84 -8.30
N PRO A 418 11.57 -5.14 -7.99
CA PRO A 418 12.34 -5.79 -6.91
C PRO A 418 13.84 -5.54 -6.98
N GLU A 419 14.43 -5.52 -8.17
CA GLU A 419 15.86 -5.32 -8.40
C GLU A 419 16.35 -3.99 -7.82
N ALA A 420 15.55 -2.93 -7.94
CA ALA A 420 15.86 -1.65 -7.32
C ALA A 420 15.74 -1.69 -5.80
N TYR A 421 14.73 -2.39 -5.26
CA TYR A 421 14.61 -2.57 -3.80
C TYR A 421 15.72 -3.41 -3.21
N VAL A 422 16.31 -4.36 -3.95
CA VAL A 422 17.54 -5.08 -3.56
C VAL A 422 18.70 -4.09 -3.33
N LEU A 423 18.91 -3.16 -4.28
CA LEU A 423 19.95 -2.13 -4.16
C LEU A 423 19.65 -1.17 -3.01
N TRP A 424 18.42 -0.72 -2.88
CA TRP A 424 18.01 0.15 -1.78
C TRP A 424 18.21 -0.54 -0.41
N ASN A 425 17.78 -1.79 -0.26
CA ASN A 425 17.99 -2.55 0.97
C ASN A 425 19.49 -2.74 1.28
N LYS A 426 20.31 -3.07 0.26
CA LYS A 426 21.75 -3.17 0.42
C LYS A 426 22.37 -1.86 0.94
N MET A 427 21.90 -0.72 0.43
CA MET A 427 22.38 0.60 0.85
C MET A 427 22.03 0.93 2.31
N ILE A 428 20.80 0.65 2.76
CA ILE A 428 20.36 0.98 4.12
C ILE A 428 20.81 -0.04 5.17
N ARG A 429 21.08 -1.29 4.78
CA ARG A 429 21.37 -2.40 5.68
C ARG A 429 22.46 -2.11 6.73
N PRO A 430 23.58 -1.40 6.44
CA PRO A 430 24.59 -1.05 7.43
C PRO A 430 24.06 -0.21 8.60
N TYR A 431 22.96 0.51 8.38
CA TYR A 431 22.37 1.47 9.31
C TYR A 431 21.16 0.90 10.08
N LEU A 432 20.75 -0.34 9.83
CA LEU A 432 19.58 -0.97 10.48
C LEU A 432 19.90 -1.65 11.83
N ARG A 433 21.12 -1.56 12.28
CA ARG A 433 21.59 -2.16 13.56
C ARG A 433 21.30 -1.25 14.73
#